data_b9a41e3b3c6a854e3954df2936da3a9e
#
_entry.id   b9a41e3b3c6a854e3954df2936da3a9e
#
_cell.length_a   1.000
_cell.length_b   1.000
_cell.length_c   1.000
_cell.angle_alpha   90.00
_cell.angle_beta   90.00
_cell.angle_gamma   90.00
#
_symmetry.space_group_name_H-M   'P 1'
#
loop_
_entity.id
_entity.type
_entity.pdbx_description
1 polymer ?
#
loop_
_entity_poly.entity_id
_entity_poly.type
_entity_poly.pdbx_seq_one_letter_code
_entity_poly.pdbx_strand_id
1 'polypeptide(L)'
;LTDQDYFKMCVKKTCWYTFITPCRIGLIVGHPSASGKDLVKQLAGVTRFGMILGIAFQIQDDLLNLQGEIETYGKEIGGDIYEGKRTLMLNHVLANSGKNAEKILEILALPREQKTPEQLEFIMEQMQRCGSIEHGWRVARSLAKKAEEIFDSLDFIRPSTPLRPEEQWVCPVHDGRFVKELINYVIYRNV
;
A
#
# COMPACT_ATOMS: atom_id res chain seq x y z
N LEU A 1 16.92 -8.91 4.29
CA LEU A 1 15.66 -8.26 4.62
C LEU A 1 14.52 -9.24 4.43
N THR A 2 13.58 -9.22 5.36
CA THR A 2 12.36 -10.05 5.33
C THR A 2 11.14 -9.22 4.92
N ASP A 3 10.01 -9.90 4.63
CA ASP A 3 8.73 -9.22 4.41
C ASP A 3 8.32 -8.34 5.60
N GLN A 4 8.66 -8.77 6.82
CA GLN A 4 8.40 -7.97 8.02
C GLN A 4 9.21 -6.66 8.05
N ASP A 5 10.44 -6.67 7.56
CA ASP A 5 11.26 -5.46 7.48
C ASP A 5 10.69 -4.50 6.43
N TYR A 6 10.22 -5.04 5.30
CA TYR A 6 9.50 -4.26 4.30
C TYR A 6 8.23 -3.63 4.88
N PHE A 7 7.39 -4.39 5.60
CA PHE A 7 6.17 -3.85 6.23
C PHE A 7 6.49 -2.77 7.26
N LYS A 8 7.52 -2.95 8.08
CA LYS A 8 7.96 -1.91 9.04
C LYS A 8 8.39 -0.63 8.32
N MET A 9 9.08 -0.75 7.19
CA MET A 9 9.47 0.37 6.36
C MET A 9 8.21 1.08 5.80
N CYS A 10 7.25 0.34 5.22
CA CYS A 10 6.00 0.90 4.72
C CYS A 10 5.22 1.67 5.79
N VAL A 11 5.13 1.11 6.99
CA VAL A 11 4.46 1.78 8.12
C VAL A 11 5.11 3.14 8.41
N LYS A 12 6.43 3.20 8.48
CA LYS A 12 7.16 4.43 8.81
C LYS A 12 7.17 5.45 7.68
N LYS A 13 7.31 4.99 6.42
CA LYS A 13 7.47 5.86 5.26
C LYS A 13 6.12 6.34 4.70
N THR A 14 5.15 5.43 4.58
CA THR A 14 3.91 5.67 3.81
C THR A 14 2.67 5.68 4.69
N CYS A 15 2.46 4.68 5.56
CA CYS A 15 1.19 4.52 6.26
C CYS A 15 0.88 5.69 7.18
N TRP A 16 1.84 6.17 7.96
CA TRP A 16 1.61 7.29 8.88
C TRP A 16 1.22 8.56 8.16
N TYR A 17 1.93 8.91 7.12
CA TYR A 17 1.70 10.16 6.39
C TYR A 17 0.42 10.12 5.56
N THR A 18 0.21 9.02 4.79
CA THR A 18 -0.82 8.97 3.76
C THR A 18 -2.18 8.52 4.31
N PHE A 19 -2.22 7.61 5.29
CA PHE A 19 -3.45 6.97 5.76
C PHE A 19 -3.73 7.19 7.24
N ILE A 20 -2.78 6.87 8.12
CA ILE A 20 -3.03 6.85 9.56
C ILE A 20 -3.33 8.25 10.09
N THR A 21 -2.47 9.22 9.82
CA THR A 21 -2.63 10.58 10.32
C THR A 21 -3.90 11.27 9.81
N PRO A 22 -4.23 11.24 8.49
CA PRO A 22 -5.49 11.79 7.99
C PRO A 22 -6.72 11.16 8.63
N CYS A 23 -6.77 9.83 8.74
CA CYS A 23 -7.89 9.14 9.38
C CYS A 23 -8.04 9.51 10.86
N ARG A 24 -6.93 9.63 11.59
CA ARG A 24 -6.96 10.03 13.01
C ARG A 24 -7.40 11.49 13.19
N ILE A 25 -6.93 12.40 12.34
CA ILE A 25 -7.37 13.80 12.35
C ILE A 25 -8.86 13.88 12.04
N GLY A 26 -9.33 13.21 10.99
CA GLY A 26 -10.75 13.17 10.63
C GLY A 26 -11.62 12.66 11.78
N LEU A 27 -11.19 11.59 12.46
CA LEU A 27 -11.89 11.07 13.63
C LEU A 27 -11.97 12.09 14.77
N ILE A 28 -10.86 12.74 15.12
CA ILE A 28 -10.82 13.71 16.23
C ILE A 28 -11.71 14.93 15.92
N VAL A 29 -11.66 15.42 14.69
CA VAL A 29 -12.46 16.58 14.25
C VAL A 29 -13.95 16.21 14.14
N GLY A 30 -14.27 15.04 13.59
CA GLY A 30 -15.65 14.58 13.39
C GLY A 30 -16.35 14.09 14.66
N HIS A 31 -15.58 13.78 15.71
CA HIS A 31 -16.10 13.28 17.00
C HIS A 31 -15.61 14.09 18.22
N PRO A 32 -15.92 15.38 18.28
CA PRO A 32 -15.41 16.25 19.34
C PRO A 32 -15.89 15.85 20.74
N SER A 33 -17.00 15.13 20.84
CA SER A 33 -17.54 14.62 22.11
C SER A 33 -16.94 13.29 22.57
N ALA A 34 -16.19 12.58 21.68
CA ALA A 34 -15.54 11.34 22.05
C ALA A 34 -14.40 11.60 23.03
N SER A 35 -14.35 10.87 24.13
CA SER A 35 -13.34 11.04 25.17
C SER A 35 -12.96 9.72 25.85
N GLY A 36 -11.89 9.75 26.60
CA GLY A 36 -11.47 8.64 27.44
C GLY A 36 -11.19 7.34 26.65
N LYS A 37 -11.68 6.22 27.18
CA LYS A 37 -11.41 4.88 26.62
C LYS A 37 -12.01 4.68 25.22
N ASP A 38 -13.14 5.31 24.93
CA ASP A 38 -13.81 5.18 23.64
C ASP A 38 -13.01 5.82 22.52
N LEU A 39 -12.50 7.03 22.75
CA LEU A 39 -11.62 7.70 21.79
C LEU A 39 -10.34 6.88 21.53
N VAL A 40 -9.73 6.34 22.57
CA VAL A 40 -8.54 5.48 22.43
C VAL A 40 -8.84 4.25 21.57
N LYS A 41 -9.99 3.58 21.81
CA LYS A 41 -10.42 2.42 21.02
C LYS A 41 -10.65 2.79 19.55
N GLN A 42 -11.33 3.89 19.30
CA GLN A 42 -11.61 4.39 17.94
C GLN A 42 -10.31 4.76 17.21
N LEU A 43 -9.41 5.48 17.87
CA LEU A 43 -8.09 5.83 17.32
C LEU A 43 -7.25 4.58 17.02
N ALA A 44 -7.31 3.54 17.85
CA ALA A 44 -6.64 2.28 17.58
C ALA A 44 -7.24 1.58 16.33
N GLY A 45 -8.56 1.61 16.17
CA GLY A 45 -9.26 1.05 15.02
C GLY A 45 -8.83 1.70 13.70
N VAL A 46 -8.91 3.03 13.60
CA VAL A 46 -8.48 3.74 12.38
C VAL A 46 -6.97 3.64 12.13
N THR A 47 -6.17 3.52 13.18
CA THR A 47 -4.73 3.29 13.04
C THR A 47 -4.46 1.93 12.40
N ARG A 48 -5.14 0.86 12.85
CA ARG A 48 -5.00 -0.48 12.25
C ARG A 48 -5.47 -0.49 10.80
N PHE A 49 -6.62 0.11 10.52
CA PHE A 49 -7.13 0.28 9.16
C PHE A 49 -6.12 0.97 8.25
N GLY A 50 -5.68 2.17 8.63
CA GLY A 50 -4.73 2.96 7.84
C GLY A 50 -3.36 2.28 7.66
N MET A 51 -2.92 1.49 8.65
CA MET A 51 -1.69 0.72 8.56
C MET A 51 -1.81 -0.39 7.50
N ILE A 52 -2.87 -1.19 7.56
CA ILE A 52 -3.05 -2.33 6.64
C ILE A 52 -3.30 -1.83 5.21
N LEU A 53 -4.15 -0.82 5.03
CA LEU A 53 -4.40 -0.22 3.72
C LEU A 53 -3.16 0.44 3.14
N GLY A 54 -2.38 1.14 3.97
CA GLY A 54 -1.16 1.81 3.53
C GLY A 54 -0.06 0.85 3.10
N ILE A 55 0.06 -0.34 3.71
CA ILE A 55 0.98 -1.37 3.24
C ILE A 55 0.50 -1.93 1.89
N ALA A 56 -0.80 -2.22 1.74
CA ALA A 56 -1.36 -2.67 0.47
C ALA A 56 -1.12 -1.66 -0.66
N PHE A 57 -1.34 -0.37 -0.37
CA PHE A 57 -1.06 0.73 -1.30
C PHE A 57 0.40 0.77 -1.74
N GLN A 58 1.36 0.66 -0.81
CA GLN A 58 2.78 0.69 -1.15
C GLN A 58 3.19 -0.51 -1.99
N ILE A 59 2.67 -1.72 -1.69
CA ILE A 59 2.94 -2.91 -2.51
C ILE A 59 2.42 -2.70 -3.92
N GLN A 60 1.23 -2.11 -4.08
CA GLN A 60 0.68 -1.83 -5.40
C GLN A 60 1.52 -0.78 -6.15
N ASP A 61 1.95 0.29 -5.50
CA ASP A 61 2.84 1.29 -6.11
C ASP A 61 4.14 0.64 -6.63
N ASP A 62 4.74 -0.23 -5.82
CA ASP A 62 5.93 -1.00 -6.21
C ASP A 62 5.65 -1.99 -7.37
N LEU A 63 4.44 -2.59 -7.42
CA LEU A 63 4.02 -3.47 -8.53
C LEU A 63 3.81 -2.69 -9.83
N LEU A 64 3.18 -1.51 -9.75
CA LEU A 64 3.00 -0.64 -10.91
C LEU A 64 4.34 -0.16 -11.47
N ASN A 65 5.35 0.05 -10.61
CA ASN A 65 6.71 0.34 -11.05
C ASN A 65 7.35 -0.80 -11.87
N LEU A 66 6.89 -2.05 -11.70
CA LEU A 66 7.37 -3.21 -12.44
C LEU A 66 6.54 -3.54 -13.69
N GLN A 67 5.24 -3.23 -13.70
CA GLN A 67 4.28 -3.68 -14.72
C GLN A 67 3.49 -2.57 -15.38
N GLY A 68 3.62 -1.31 -14.91
CA GLY A 68 2.89 -0.17 -15.47
C GLY A 68 3.33 0.12 -16.89
N GLU A 69 2.44 0.76 -17.65
CA GLU A 69 2.80 1.37 -18.93
C GLU A 69 3.29 2.81 -18.68
N ILE A 70 4.39 3.21 -19.33
CA ILE A 70 5.02 4.54 -19.13
C ILE A 70 4.00 5.66 -19.36
N GLU A 71 3.13 5.51 -20.36
CA GLU A 71 2.11 6.50 -20.72
C GLU A 71 1.05 6.71 -19.63
N THR A 72 0.73 5.66 -18.89
CA THR A 72 -0.31 5.65 -17.85
C THR A 72 0.26 5.87 -16.45
N TYR A 73 1.41 5.24 -16.16
CA TYR A 73 2.06 5.35 -14.86
C TYR A 73 2.83 6.66 -14.68
N GLY A 74 3.26 7.28 -15.78
CA GLY A 74 3.97 8.57 -15.77
C GLY A 74 5.37 8.54 -15.17
N LYS A 75 5.91 7.34 -14.87
CA LYS A 75 7.26 7.15 -14.32
C LYS A 75 7.98 6.05 -15.09
N GLU A 76 9.31 6.01 -14.92
CA GLU A 76 10.16 4.97 -15.48
C GLU A 76 9.80 3.59 -14.91
N ILE A 77 9.61 2.60 -15.77
CA ILE A 77 9.39 1.21 -15.37
C ILE A 77 10.71 0.62 -14.87
N GLY A 78 10.64 -0.11 -13.75
CA GLY A 78 11.82 -0.70 -13.12
C GLY A 78 12.71 0.31 -12.37
N GLY A 79 12.28 1.55 -12.20
CA GLY A 79 13.02 2.58 -11.48
C GLY A 79 13.44 2.14 -10.07
N ASP A 80 12.60 1.37 -9.38
CA ASP A 80 12.93 0.83 -8.05
C ASP A 80 14.10 -0.16 -8.08
N ILE A 81 14.27 -0.92 -9.17
CA ILE A 81 15.43 -1.80 -9.37
C ILE A 81 16.69 -0.96 -9.62
N TYR A 82 16.58 0.08 -10.48
CA TYR A 82 17.68 1.00 -10.71
C TYR A 82 18.15 1.68 -9.42
N GLU A 83 17.24 2.05 -8.54
CA GLU A 83 17.55 2.66 -7.25
C GLU A 83 17.99 1.64 -6.18
N GLY A 84 17.95 0.34 -6.47
CA GLY A 84 18.32 -0.71 -5.52
C GLY A 84 17.37 -0.83 -4.34
N LYS A 85 16.13 -0.36 -4.48
CA LYS A 85 15.11 -0.45 -3.42
C LYS A 85 14.80 -1.91 -3.10
N ARG A 86 14.55 -2.18 -1.83
CA ARG A 86 14.18 -3.50 -1.33
C ARG A 86 12.67 -3.64 -1.21
N THR A 87 12.02 -3.73 -2.38
CA THR A 87 10.57 -3.99 -2.45
C THR A 87 10.21 -5.41 -2.02
N LEU A 88 8.92 -5.67 -1.77
CA LEU A 88 8.44 -7.01 -1.43
C LEU A 88 8.82 -8.03 -2.51
N MET A 89 8.67 -7.67 -3.80
CA MET A 89 8.99 -8.53 -4.93
C MET A 89 10.48 -8.82 -5.04
N LEU A 90 11.33 -7.82 -4.78
CA LEU A 90 12.78 -7.98 -4.73
C LEU A 90 13.24 -8.86 -3.57
N ASN A 91 12.64 -8.73 -2.40
CA ASN A 91 12.91 -9.64 -1.29
C ASN A 91 12.50 -11.08 -1.61
N HIS A 92 11.33 -11.25 -2.25
CA HIS A 92 10.84 -12.57 -2.64
C HIS A 92 11.72 -13.25 -3.68
N VAL A 93 12.15 -12.54 -4.74
CA VAL A 93 13.05 -13.13 -5.75
C VAL A 93 14.40 -13.50 -5.15
N LEU A 94 14.96 -12.68 -4.28
CA LEU A 94 16.23 -13.00 -3.59
C LEU A 94 16.14 -14.27 -2.75
N ALA A 95 15.02 -14.50 -2.10
CA ALA A 95 14.79 -15.71 -1.30
C ALA A 95 14.56 -16.97 -2.15
N ASN A 96 14.11 -16.83 -3.40
CA ASN A 96 13.66 -17.95 -4.23
C ASN A 96 14.49 -18.21 -5.51
N SER A 97 15.43 -17.32 -5.86
CA SER A 97 16.22 -17.43 -7.10
C SER A 97 17.45 -18.34 -6.98
N GLY A 98 17.67 -18.97 -5.82
CA GLY A 98 18.75 -19.93 -5.62
C GLY A 98 20.12 -19.32 -5.94
N LYS A 99 20.87 -19.94 -6.87
CA LYS A 99 22.21 -19.48 -7.27
C LYS A 99 22.24 -18.09 -7.90
N ASN A 100 21.12 -17.59 -8.41
CA ASN A 100 21.04 -16.28 -9.03
C ASN A 100 20.90 -15.15 -8.00
N ALA A 101 20.62 -15.46 -6.74
CA ALA A 101 20.46 -14.46 -5.67
C ALA A 101 21.69 -13.58 -5.49
N GLU A 102 22.88 -14.17 -5.56
CA GLU A 102 24.15 -13.43 -5.42
C GLU A 102 24.33 -12.42 -6.56
N LYS A 103 24.11 -12.85 -7.81
CA LYS A 103 24.15 -11.95 -8.98
C LYS A 103 23.13 -10.83 -8.89
N ILE A 104 21.90 -11.12 -8.41
CA ILE A 104 20.87 -10.09 -8.20
C ILE A 104 21.35 -9.07 -7.13
N LEU A 105 21.95 -9.54 -6.05
CA LEU A 105 22.48 -8.67 -5.00
C LEU A 105 23.59 -7.77 -5.51
N GLU A 106 24.52 -8.30 -6.30
CA GLU A 106 25.60 -7.54 -6.94
C GLU A 106 25.02 -6.43 -7.83
N ILE A 107 24.05 -6.75 -8.69
CA ILE A 107 23.40 -5.75 -9.56
C ILE A 107 22.70 -4.68 -8.72
N LEU A 108 21.95 -5.06 -7.68
CA LEU A 108 21.23 -4.10 -6.84
C LEU A 108 22.19 -3.18 -6.06
N ALA A 109 23.42 -3.63 -5.77
CA ALA A 109 24.43 -2.85 -5.08
C ALA A 109 25.13 -1.80 -5.97
N LEU A 110 25.03 -1.94 -7.30
CA LEU A 110 25.59 -0.95 -8.23
C LEU A 110 24.88 0.40 -8.06
N PRO A 111 25.60 1.52 -8.24
CA PRO A 111 24.99 2.82 -8.45
C PRO A 111 24.02 2.80 -9.63
N ARG A 112 22.99 3.65 -9.61
CA ARG A 112 21.95 3.73 -10.65
C ARG A 112 22.56 3.83 -12.06
N GLU A 113 23.55 4.69 -12.22
CA GLU A 113 24.19 5.03 -13.49
C GLU A 113 25.05 3.89 -14.08
N GLN A 114 25.35 2.89 -13.26
CA GLN A 114 26.12 1.71 -13.65
C GLN A 114 25.26 0.49 -13.96
N LYS A 115 23.97 0.56 -13.67
CA LYS A 115 23.03 -0.51 -14.03
C LYS A 115 22.64 -0.42 -15.49
N THR A 116 22.69 -1.57 -16.17
CA THR A 116 22.32 -1.64 -17.59
C THR A 116 20.91 -2.18 -17.79
N PRO A 117 20.27 -1.91 -18.95
CA PRO A 117 18.97 -2.49 -19.29
C PRO A 117 18.95 -4.03 -19.22
N GLU A 118 20.04 -4.68 -19.64
CA GLU A 118 20.15 -6.16 -19.64
C GLU A 118 20.19 -6.70 -18.20
N GLN A 119 20.76 -5.96 -17.27
CA GLN A 119 20.75 -6.31 -15.84
C GLN A 119 19.36 -6.17 -15.24
N LEU A 120 18.62 -5.13 -15.64
CA LEU A 120 17.21 -4.96 -15.26
C LEU A 120 16.37 -6.11 -15.79
N GLU A 121 16.49 -6.40 -17.07
CA GLU A 121 15.77 -7.52 -17.73
C GLU A 121 16.06 -8.85 -17.03
N PHE A 122 17.30 -9.14 -16.72
CA PHE A 122 17.69 -10.32 -15.96
C PHE A 122 16.95 -10.42 -14.61
N ILE A 123 16.87 -9.33 -13.85
CA ILE A 123 16.14 -9.32 -12.56
C ILE A 123 14.64 -9.54 -12.78
N MET A 124 14.05 -8.88 -13.78
CA MET A 124 12.64 -9.04 -14.14
C MET A 124 12.31 -10.49 -14.56
N GLU A 125 13.16 -11.13 -15.36
CA GLU A 125 13.02 -12.55 -15.71
C GLU A 125 13.06 -13.43 -14.46
N GLN A 126 14.00 -13.19 -13.53
CA GLN A 126 14.06 -13.95 -12.28
C GLN A 126 12.81 -13.73 -11.41
N MET A 127 12.28 -12.51 -11.34
CA MET A 127 11.01 -12.23 -10.65
C MET A 127 9.85 -13.01 -11.25
N GLN A 128 9.78 -13.07 -12.58
CA GLN A 128 8.74 -13.82 -13.28
C GLN A 128 8.88 -15.33 -13.00
N ARG A 129 10.09 -15.88 -13.14
CA ARG A 129 10.38 -17.30 -12.88
C ARG A 129 10.07 -17.74 -11.46
N CYS A 130 10.31 -16.87 -10.48
CA CYS A 130 10.06 -17.15 -9.08
C CYS A 130 8.62 -16.82 -8.63
N GLY A 131 7.77 -16.31 -9.52
CA GLY A 131 6.40 -15.88 -9.16
C GLY A 131 6.37 -14.71 -8.19
N SER A 132 7.38 -13.80 -8.25
CA SER A 132 7.51 -12.71 -7.27
C SER A 132 6.46 -11.63 -7.46
N ILE A 133 6.05 -11.38 -8.70
CA ILE A 133 5.00 -10.41 -9.04
C ILE A 133 3.63 -10.93 -8.55
N GLU A 134 3.33 -12.20 -8.81
CA GLU A 134 2.11 -12.86 -8.33
C GLU A 134 2.07 -12.92 -6.80
N HIS A 135 3.22 -13.10 -6.15
CA HIS A 135 3.33 -13.00 -4.69
C HIS A 135 2.94 -11.60 -4.21
N GLY A 136 3.47 -10.54 -4.82
CA GLY A 136 3.13 -9.16 -4.50
C GLY A 136 1.64 -8.90 -4.61
N TRP A 137 1.01 -9.27 -5.72
CA TRP A 137 -0.44 -9.13 -5.92
C TRP A 137 -1.26 -9.89 -4.89
N ARG A 138 -0.88 -11.13 -4.59
CA ARG A 138 -1.57 -11.94 -3.57
C ARG A 138 -1.52 -11.28 -2.20
N VAL A 139 -0.36 -10.77 -1.78
CA VAL A 139 -0.20 -10.08 -0.51
C VAL A 139 -1.01 -8.78 -0.48
N ALA A 140 -0.92 -7.95 -1.54
CA ALA A 140 -1.66 -6.69 -1.63
C ALA A 140 -3.18 -6.91 -1.52
N ARG A 141 -3.73 -7.87 -2.27
CA ARG A 141 -5.17 -8.21 -2.22
C ARG A 141 -5.60 -8.76 -0.86
N SER A 142 -4.77 -9.58 -0.23
CA SER A 142 -5.06 -10.11 1.11
C SER A 142 -5.11 -8.99 2.15
N LEU A 143 -4.18 -8.03 2.08
CA LEU A 143 -4.16 -6.87 2.96
C LEU A 143 -5.34 -5.93 2.71
N ALA A 144 -5.72 -5.69 1.45
CA ALA A 144 -6.89 -4.88 1.12
C ALA A 144 -8.19 -5.48 1.68
N LYS A 145 -8.38 -6.79 1.50
CA LYS A 145 -9.51 -7.49 2.11
C LYS A 145 -9.51 -7.35 3.63
N LYS A 146 -8.33 -7.45 4.25
CA LYS A 146 -8.19 -7.25 5.70
C LYS A 146 -8.49 -5.82 6.13
N ALA A 147 -8.11 -4.83 5.32
CA ALA A 147 -8.46 -3.43 5.57
C ALA A 147 -9.98 -3.22 5.50
N GLU A 148 -10.66 -3.82 4.52
CA GLU A 148 -12.11 -3.78 4.39
C GLU A 148 -12.81 -4.40 5.61
N GLU A 149 -12.38 -5.58 6.07
CA GLU A 149 -12.91 -6.23 7.27
C GLU A 149 -12.74 -5.35 8.52
N ILE A 150 -11.57 -4.69 8.67
CA ILE A 150 -11.33 -3.77 9.77
C ILE A 150 -12.26 -2.56 9.64
N PHE A 151 -12.36 -1.95 8.46
CA PHE A 151 -13.22 -0.81 8.21
C PHE A 151 -14.69 -1.12 8.54
N ASP A 152 -15.21 -2.25 8.08
CA ASP A 152 -16.58 -2.70 8.36
C ASP A 152 -16.83 -2.96 9.85
N SER A 153 -15.79 -3.20 10.64
CA SER A 153 -15.87 -3.35 12.10
C SER A 153 -15.86 -2.03 12.88
N LEU A 154 -15.65 -0.89 12.20
CA LEU A 154 -15.61 0.44 12.82
C LEU A 154 -17.03 1.02 12.97
N ASP A 155 -17.75 0.63 14.00
CA ASP A 155 -19.17 0.98 14.24
C ASP A 155 -19.44 2.49 14.25
N PHE A 156 -18.46 3.29 14.65
CA PHE A 156 -18.57 4.75 14.76
C PHE A 156 -18.52 5.49 13.40
N ILE A 157 -18.14 4.82 12.30
CA ILE A 157 -18.14 5.42 10.94
C ILE A 157 -19.51 5.33 10.28
N ARG A 158 -20.41 4.51 10.82
CA ARG A 158 -21.79 4.40 10.31
C ARG A 158 -22.59 5.64 10.70
N PRO A 159 -23.21 6.35 9.75
CA PRO A 159 -24.07 7.47 10.10
C PRO A 159 -25.23 6.95 10.95
N SER A 160 -25.29 7.42 12.20
CA SER A 160 -26.38 7.11 13.11
C SER A 160 -27.62 7.98 12.83
N THR A 161 -27.46 9.05 12.05
CA THR A 161 -28.51 10.01 11.75
C THR A 161 -28.53 10.31 10.25
N PRO A 162 -29.71 10.44 9.62
CA PRO A 162 -29.80 10.94 8.25
C PRO A 162 -29.14 12.33 8.16
N LEU A 163 -28.41 12.57 7.08
CA LEU A 163 -27.87 13.91 6.78
C LEU A 163 -29.04 14.92 6.72
N ARG A 164 -28.85 16.07 7.34
CA ARG A 164 -29.79 17.17 7.20
C ARG A 164 -29.84 17.65 5.72
N PRO A 165 -30.96 18.19 5.26
CA PRO A 165 -31.06 18.68 3.87
C PRO A 165 -29.92 19.65 3.49
N GLU A 166 -29.47 20.46 4.43
CA GLU A 166 -28.39 21.44 4.24
C GLU A 166 -27.00 20.77 4.08
N GLU A 167 -26.87 19.55 4.55
CA GLU A 167 -25.59 18.79 4.49
C GLU A 167 -25.50 17.95 3.21
N GLN A 168 -26.62 17.66 2.54
CA GLN A 168 -26.68 16.80 1.36
C GLN A 168 -25.93 17.36 0.14
N TRP A 169 -25.79 18.66 0.03
CA TRP A 169 -25.06 19.30 -1.08
C TRP A 169 -23.53 19.20 -0.94
N VAL A 170 -23.03 19.00 0.30
CA VAL A 170 -21.60 18.90 0.58
C VAL A 170 -21.07 17.52 0.22
N CYS A 171 -21.82 16.47 0.51
CA CYS A 171 -21.47 15.10 0.18
C CYS A 171 -22.73 14.23 -0.03
N PRO A 172 -23.23 14.09 -1.25
CA PRO A 172 -24.44 13.30 -1.56
C PRO A 172 -24.21 11.79 -1.36
N VAL A 173 -22.97 11.35 -1.23
CA VAL A 173 -22.59 9.97 -0.97
C VAL A 173 -22.09 9.88 0.46
N HIS A 174 -22.52 8.86 1.20
CA HIS A 174 -22.00 8.62 2.55
C HIS A 174 -20.47 8.47 2.51
N ASP A 175 -19.78 9.29 3.30
CA ASP A 175 -18.31 9.32 3.36
C ASP A 175 -17.70 7.95 3.66
N GLY A 176 -18.42 7.12 4.44
CA GLY A 176 -18.04 5.72 4.67
C GLY A 176 -18.04 4.88 3.39
N ARG A 177 -19.00 5.10 2.47
CA ARG A 177 -19.02 4.42 1.17
C ARG A 177 -17.85 4.87 0.30
N PHE A 178 -17.56 6.15 0.27
CA PHE A 178 -16.39 6.69 -0.44
C PHE A 178 -15.09 6.03 0.03
N VAL A 179 -14.85 5.95 1.35
CA VAL A 179 -13.65 5.30 1.89
C VAL A 179 -13.61 3.81 1.53
N LYS A 180 -14.76 3.13 1.55
CA LYS A 180 -14.84 1.73 1.12
C LYS A 180 -14.53 1.55 -0.37
N GLU A 181 -15.05 2.41 -1.22
CA GLU A 181 -14.73 2.43 -2.65
C GLU A 181 -13.24 2.77 -2.90
N LEU A 182 -12.65 3.64 -2.07
CA LEU A 182 -11.22 3.95 -2.11
C LEU A 182 -10.34 2.73 -1.83
N ILE A 183 -10.77 1.81 -0.93
CA ILE A 183 -10.04 0.54 -0.69
C ILE A 183 -9.94 -0.26 -1.98
N ASN A 184 -11.06 -0.38 -2.71
CA ASN A 184 -11.09 -1.07 -3.99
C ASN A 184 -10.25 -0.36 -5.05
N TYR A 185 -10.35 0.97 -5.13
CA TYR A 185 -9.54 1.78 -6.04
C TYR A 185 -8.05 1.59 -5.80
N VAL A 186 -7.60 1.59 -4.53
CA VAL A 186 -6.19 1.37 -4.17
C VAL A 186 -5.63 0.07 -4.74
N ILE A 187 -6.46 -0.97 -4.89
CA ILE A 187 -6.00 -2.30 -5.31
C ILE A 187 -6.24 -2.58 -6.80
N TYR A 188 -7.27 -1.99 -7.38
CA TYR A 188 -7.69 -2.30 -8.76
C TYR A 188 -7.46 -1.15 -9.74
N ARG A 189 -6.89 -0.02 -9.28
CA ARG A 189 -6.53 1.05 -10.22
C ARG A 189 -5.51 0.53 -11.22
N ASN A 190 -5.86 0.65 -12.48
CA ASN A 190 -4.91 0.62 -13.57
C ASN A 190 -4.44 2.08 -13.75
N VAL A 191 -3.19 2.33 -13.53
CA VAL A 191 -2.60 3.66 -13.73
C VAL A 191 -1.97 3.66 -15.10
#